data_c9437a4638cec5cdd4428a2ebbc83176
#
_entry.id   c9437a4638cec5cdd4428a2ebbc83176
#
_cell.length_a   1.000
_cell.length_b   1.000
_cell.length_c   1.000
_cell.angle_alpha   90.00
_cell.angle_beta   90.00
_cell.angle_gamma   90.00
#
_symmetry.space_group_name_H-M   'P 1'
#
loop_
_entity.id
_entity.type
_entity.pdbx_description
1 polymer ?
#
loop_
_entity_poly.entity_id
_entity_poly.type
_entity_poly.pdbx_seq_one_letter_code
_entity_poly.pdbx_strand_id
1 'polypeptide(L)'
;VIDLFCSNAGVCFGEADLATSASNEQWQTCWDVHVMAHVYAARAVLPAMIERGEGYLLQMASAAGLLNQIGDAAYSASKHAAVGFAEALAITHGDQGIRVSVICPQYVATPMLGYGDGENPQDLPGVLVPSDVAQSVIDGLAQERFLILPHPQVGKFIQHKAGDYGRWLKGMQRLRGKILDEVGSTQLDKMHKLV
;
A
#
# COMPACT_ATOMS: atom_id res chain seq x y z
N VAL A 1 -21.60 -17.64 -3.09
CA VAL A 1 -20.23 -18.07 -2.82
C VAL A 1 -19.31 -16.92 -3.18
N ILE A 2 -18.31 -16.63 -2.33
CA ILE A 2 -17.27 -15.64 -2.58
C ILE A 2 -15.97 -16.41 -2.81
N ASP A 3 -15.44 -16.33 -4.02
CA ASP A 3 -14.19 -17.02 -4.40
C ASP A 3 -12.97 -16.12 -4.24
N LEU A 4 -13.13 -14.81 -4.51
CA LEU A 4 -12.14 -13.77 -4.32
C LEU A 4 -12.74 -12.63 -3.52
N PHE A 5 -12.07 -12.17 -2.46
CA PHE A 5 -12.40 -10.94 -1.75
C PHE A 5 -11.26 -9.93 -1.85
N CYS A 6 -11.58 -8.73 -2.39
CA CYS A 6 -10.63 -7.63 -2.53
C CYS A 6 -10.86 -6.57 -1.45
N SER A 7 -9.99 -6.48 -0.47
CA SER A 7 -9.96 -5.38 0.49
C SER A 7 -9.19 -4.21 -0.10
N ASN A 8 -9.91 -3.23 -0.68
CA ASN A 8 -9.32 -2.18 -1.50
C ASN A 8 -9.43 -0.77 -0.91
N ALA A 9 -10.41 -0.51 -0.04
CA ALA A 9 -10.64 0.83 0.51
C ALA A 9 -9.38 1.40 1.17
N GLY A 10 -9.17 2.70 1.03
CA GLY A 10 -8.01 3.38 1.61
C GLY A 10 -8.25 4.87 1.76
N VAL A 11 -7.60 5.47 2.75
CA VAL A 11 -7.61 6.90 3.05
C VAL A 11 -6.19 7.41 3.26
N CYS A 12 -5.96 8.70 3.07
CA CYS A 12 -4.68 9.36 3.28
C CYS A 12 -4.99 10.79 3.75
N PHE A 13 -4.29 11.26 4.79
CA PHE A 13 -4.54 12.59 5.36
C PHE A 13 -3.33 13.52 5.22
N GLY A 14 -2.13 12.93 5.19
CA GLY A 14 -0.89 13.68 5.33
C GLY A 14 -0.66 14.21 6.74
N GLU A 15 0.49 14.81 6.95
CA GLU A 15 0.85 15.50 8.19
C GLU A 15 1.48 16.86 7.86
N ALA A 16 1.07 17.91 8.59
CA ALA A 16 1.46 19.28 8.28
C ALA A 16 2.95 19.55 8.60
N ASP A 17 3.41 19.14 9.80
CA ASP A 17 4.72 19.52 10.32
C ASP A 17 5.53 18.33 10.87
N LEU A 18 4.99 17.68 11.88
CA LEU A 18 5.65 16.63 12.63
C LEU A 18 5.04 15.27 12.29
N ALA A 19 5.82 14.20 12.37
CA ALA A 19 5.33 12.82 12.24
C ALA A 19 4.23 12.44 13.27
N THR A 20 3.96 13.33 14.20
CA THR A 20 2.92 13.18 15.24
C THR A 20 1.80 14.21 15.10
N SER A 21 1.74 15.01 14.02
CA SER A 21 0.73 16.07 13.86
C SER A 21 -0.62 15.57 13.38
N ALA A 22 -0.72 14.35 12.86
CA ALA A 22 -2.01 13.73 12.56
C ALA A 22 -2.82 13.52 13.85
N SER A 23 -4.12 13.84 13.83
CA SER A 23 -5.00 13.69 14.99
C SER A 23 -5.25 12.22 15.35
N ASN A 24 -5.70 11.96 16.58
CA ASN A 24 -6.08 10.60 16.99
C ASN A 24 -7.18 10.01 16.09
N GLU A 25 -8.11 10.84 15.64
CA GLU A 25 -9.20 10.44 14.73
C GLU A 25 -8.65 10.01 13.35
N GLN A 26 -7.63 10.72 12.83
CA GLN A 26 -6.96 10.36 11.59
C GLN A 26 -6.19 9.04 11.74
N TRP A 27 -5.46 8.86 12.84
CA TRP A 27 -4.80 7.61 13.18
C TRP A 27 -5.80 6.45 13.26
N GLN A 28 -6.91 6.65 13.98
CA GLN A 28 -7.94 5.63 14.14
C GLN A 28 -8.60 5.30 12.80
N THR A 29 -8.92 6.31 11.99
CA THR A 29 -9.50 6.11 10.65
C THR A 29 -8.57 5.31 9.74
N CYS A 30 -7.26 5.63 9.70
CA CYS A 30 -6.28 4.85 8.97
C CYS A 30 -6.26 3.40 9.45
N TRP A 31 -6.30 3.18 10.76
CA TRP A 31 -6.30 1.84 11.36
C TRP A 31 -7.57 1.06 10.99
N ASP A 32 -8.73 1.68 11.14
CA ASP A 32 -10.02 1.04 10.87
C ASP A 32 -10.16 0.65 9.39
N VAL A 33 -9.76 1.55 8.48
CA VAL A 33 -9.89 1.32 7.04
C VAL A 33 -8.81 0.37 6.50
N HIS A 34 -7.55 0.53 6.92
CA HIS A 34 -6.46 -0.24 6.32
C HIS A 34 -6.18 -1.58 7.02
N VAL A 35 -6.62 -1.73 8.27
CA VAL A 35 -6.34 -2.94 9.06
C VAL A 35 -7.63 -3.63 9.46
N MET A 36 -8.49 -2.95 10.22
CA MET A 36 -9.67 -3.62 10.78
C MET A 36 -10.69 -4.02 9.72
N ALA A 37 -10.87 -3.25 8.65
CA ALA A 37 -11.73 -3.64 7.54
C ALA A 37 -11.23 -4.94 6.87
N HIS A 38 -9.91 -5.11 6.70
CA HIS A 38 -9.31 -6.36 6.20
C HIS A 38 -9.55 -7.53 7.15
N VAL A 39 -9.40 -7.30 8.46
CA VAL A 39 -9.67 -8.32 9.50
C VAL A 39 -11.14 -8.73 9.49
N TYR A 40 -12.08 -7.77 9.41
CA TYR A 40 -13.51 -8.06 9.39
C TYR A 40 -13.90 -8.82 8.12
N ALA A 41 -13.37 -8.43 6.96
CA ALA A 41 -13.59 -9.15 5.72
C ALA A 41 -13.10 -10.60 5.81
N ALA A 42 -11.87 -10.81 6.28
CA ALA A 42 -11.30 -12.14 6.46
C ALA A 42 -12.16 -12.99 7.40
N ARG A 43 -12.57 -12.46 8.56
CA ARG A 43 -13.47 -13.16 9.50
C ARG A 43 -14.78 -13.61 8.86
N ALA A 44 -15.31 -12.80 7.95
CA ALA A 44 -16.58 -13.08 7.29
C ALA A 44 -16.47 -14.16 6.21
N VAL A 45 -15.35 -14.23 5.47
CA VAL A 45 -15.24 -15.10 4.29
C VAL A 45 -14.40 -16.35 4.51
N LEU A 46 -13.38 -16.31 5.37
CA LEU A 46 -12.44 -17.43 5.61
C LEU A 46 -13.13 -18.74 6.01
N PRO A 47 -14.10 -18.78 6.94
CA PRO A 47 -14.69 -20.05 7.35
C PRO A 47 -15.26 -20.85 6.17
N ALA A 48 -16.02 -20.19 5.29
CA ALA A 48 -16.59 -20.86 4.12
C ALA A 48 -15.55 -21.19 3.05
N MET A 49 -14.49 -20.39 2.91
CA MET A 49 -13.38 -20.68 2.01
C MET A 49 -12.58 -21.90 2.49
N ILE A 50 -12.26 -21.99 3.78
CA ILE A 50 -11.55 -23.13 4.39
C ILE A 50 -12.38 -24.41 4.29
N GLU A 51 -13.69 -24.35 4.56
CA GLU A 51 -14.59 -25.50 4.42
C GLU A 51 -14.59 -26.09 3.01
N ARG A 52 -14.46 -25.23 1.99
CA ARG A 52 -14.34 -25.66 0.57
C ARG A 52 -12.93 -26.11 0.18
N GLY A 53 -11.92 -25.75 0.98
CA GLY A 53 -10.52 -25.94 0.61
C GLY A 53 -10.05 -24.99 -0.52
N GLU A 54 -10.77 -23.89 -0.76
CA GLU A 54 -10.48 -22.93 -1.83
C GLU A 54 -10.98 -21.54 -1.51
N GLY A 55 -10.11 -20.53 -1.69
CA GLY A 55 -10.45 -19.12 -1.58
C GLY A 55 -9.26 -18.21 -1.85
N TYR A 56 -9.56 -16.96 -2.19
CA TYR A 56 -8.55 -15.96 -2.49
C TYR A 56 -8.82 -14.64 -1.76
N LEU A 57 -7.80 -14.12 -1.06
CA LEU A 57 -7.84 -12.81 -0.41
C LEU A 57 -6.83 -11.86 -1.07
N LEU A 58 -7.30 -10.75 -1.62
CA LEU A 58 -6.45 -9.68 -2.14
C LEU A 58 -6.49 -8.49 -1.19
N GLN A 59 -5.33 -8.09 -0.69
CA GLN A 59 -5.17 -6.99 0.27
C GLN A 59 -4.49 -5.80 -0.41
N MET A 60 -5.17 -4.65 -0.48
CA MET A 60 -4.59 -3.42 -1.00
C MET A 60 -3.79 -2.71 0.09
N ALA A 61 -2.47 -2.90 0.06
CA ALA A 61 -1.55 -2.15 0.91
C ALA A 61 -1.03 -0.89 0.18
N SER A 62 0.28 -0.72 0.10
CA SER A 62 0.99 0.36 -0.56
C SER A 62 2.50 0.08 -0.52
N ALA A 63 3.29 0.68 -1.39
CA ALA A 63 4.73 0.76 -1.20
C ALA A 63 5.11 1.39 0.16
N ALA A 64 4.24 2.26 0.70
CA ALA A 64 4.38 2.80 2.06
C ALA A 64 4.35 1.73 3.15
N GLY A 65 3.69 0.59 2.91
CA GLY A 65 3.66 -0.56 3.83
C GLY A 65 4.93 -1.42 3.80
N LEU A 66 5.80 -1.20 2.84
CA LEU A 66 7.09 -1.88 2.69
C LEU A 66 8.27 -0.94 2.96
N LEU A 67 8.10 0.33 2.61
CA LEU A 67 9.09 1.38 2.72
C LEU A 67 8.70 2.37 3.82
N ASN A 68 8.21 3.51 3.43
CA ASN A 68 7.57 4.54 4.26
C ASN A 68 7.05 5.65 3.32
N GLN A 69 5.96 6.32 3.68
CA GLN A 69 5.50 7.54 3.04
C GLN A 69 6.00 8.75 3.84
N ILE A 70 6.84 9.59 3.23
CA ILE A 70 7.22 10.87 3.83
C ILE A 70 5.95 11.72 3.96
N GLY A 71 5.74 12.31 5.13
CA GLY A 71 4.62 13.20 5.38
C GLY A 71 3.27 12.50 5.69
N ASP A 72 3.28 11.19 5.99
CA ASP A 72 2.10 10.50 6.52
C ASP A 72 2.48 9.26 7.35
N ALA A 73 2.72 9.47 8.63
CA ALA A 73 3.10 8.40 9.56
C ALA A 73 1.95 7.44 9.85
N ALA A 74 0.72 7.95 10.01
CA ALA A 74 -0.46 7.14 10.28
C ALA A 74 -0.76 6.19 9.10
N TYR A 75 -0.68 6.71 7.88
CA TYR A 75 -0.80 5.91 6.66
C TYR A 75 0.28 4.82 6.60
N SER A 76 1.54 5.21 6.77
CA SER A 76 2.67 4.28 6.70
C SER A 76 2.57 3.16 7.73
N ALA A 77 2.25 3.49 8.97
CA ALA A 77 2.10 2.51 10.05
C ALA A 77 0.96 1.52 9.75
N SER A 78 -0.21 2.02 9.36
CA SER A 78 -1.37 1.17 9.05
C SER A 78 -1.14 0.30 7.80
N LYS A 79 -0.44 0.81 6.77
CA LYS A 79 -0.10 0.01 5.58
C LYS A 79 0.97 -1.06 5.86
N HIS A 80 1.91 -0.84 6.78
CA HIS A 80 2.79 -1.90 7.28
C HIS A 80 1.99 -2.99 8.02
N ALA A 81 1.03 -2.59 8.85
CA ALA A 81 0.16 -3.54 9.53
C ALA A 81 -0.69 -4.37 8.55
N ALA A 82 -1.20 -3.75 7.47
CA ALA A 82 -1.92 -4.47 6.42
C ALA A 82 -1.06 -5.53 5.71
N VAL A 83 0.22 -5.23 5.42
CA VAL A 83 1.17 -6.22 4.87
C VAL A 83 1.38 -7.36 5.86
N GLY A 84 1.67 -7.05 7.13
CA GLY A 84 1.87 -8.08 8.15
C GLY A 84 0.64 -8.96 8.38
N PHE A 85 -0.57 -8.40 8.25
CA PHE A 85 -1.80 -9.19 8.31
C PHE A 85 -1.96 -10.10 7.09
N ALA A 86 -1.64 -9.62 5.88
CA ALA A 86 -1.64 -10.46 4.67
C ALA A 86 -0.64 -11.63 4.78
N GLU A 87 0.56 -11.38 5.32
CA GLU A 87 1.57 -12.41 5.59
C GLU A 87 1.03 -13.45 6.58
N ALA A 88 0.41 -13.01 7.68
CA ALA A 88 -0.18 -13.89 8.68
C ALA A 88 -1.28 -14.79 8.10
N LEU A 89 -2.13 -14.24 7.21
CA LEU A 89 -3.16 -15.02 6.51
C LEU A 89 -2.53 -16.08 5.60
N ALA A 90 -1.54 -15.71 4.80
CA ALA A 90 -0.85 -16.61 3.88
C ALA A 90 -0.11 -17.74 4.62
N ILE A 91 0.58 -17.41 5.70
CA ILE A 91 1.32 -18.38 6.53
C ILE A 91 0.35 -19.35 7.23
N THR A 92 -0.76 -18.82 7.77
CA THR A 92 -1.66 -19.63 8.62
C THR A 92 -2.59 -20.52 7.80
N HIS A 93 -3.02 -20.08 6.62
CA HIS A 93 -4.10 -20.72 5.88
C HIS A 93 -3.70 -21.25 4.49
N GLY A 94 -2.42 -21.15 4.11
CA GLY A 94 -1.94 -21.58 2.79
C GLY A 94 -2.13 -23.09 2.55
N ASP A 95 -1.91 -23.91 3.55
CA ASP A 95 -2.14 -25.37 3.50
C ASP A 95 -3.62 -25.78 3.55
N GLN A 96 -4.52 -24.83 3.82
CA GLN A 96 -5.97 -25.01 3.81
C GLN A 96 -6.60 -24.58 2.47
N GLY A 97 -5.80 -24.38 1.43
CA GLY A 97 -6.26 -23.96 0.09
C GLY A 97 -6.58 -22.46 -0.04
N ILE A 98 -6.13 -21.64 0.92
CA ILE A 98 -6.35 -20.19 0.87
C ILE A 98 -5.15 -19.48 0.25
N ARG A 99 -5.39 -18.81 -0.85
CA ARG A 99 -4.41 -17.95 -1.50
C ARG A 99 -4.54 -16.53 -1.02
N VAL A 100 -3.42 -15.85 -0.87
CA VAL A 100 -3.38 -14.45 -0.43
C VAL A 100 -2.42 -13.67 -1.31
N SER A 101 -2.87 -12.53 -1.81
CA SER A 101 -1.99 -11.54 -2.44
C SER A 101 -2.07 -10.21 -1.72
N VAL A 102 -0.94 -9.53 -1.61
CA VAL A 102 -0.86 -8.14 -1.19
C VAL A 102 -0.32 -7.29 -2.32
N ILE A 103 -1.06 -6.25 -2.70
CA ILE A 103 -0.64 -5.33 -3.73
C ILE A 103 -0.08 -4.06 -3.09
N CYS A 104 1.10 -3.65 -3.55
CA CYS A 104 1.85 -2.52 -2.98
C CYS A 104 2.24 -1.51 -4.07
N PRO A 105 1.27 -0.74 -4.59
CA PRO A 105 1.55 0.32 -5.56
C PRO A 105 2.29 1.50 -4.89
N GLN A 106 3.03 2.26 -5.69
CA GLN A 106 3.59 3.56 -5.31
C GLN A 106 2.58 4.65 -5.65
N TYR A 107 2.82 5.48 -6.66
CA TYR A 107 1.92 6.55 -7.02
C TYR A 107 0.95 6.13 -8.12
N VAL A 108 -0.33 6.37 -7.90
CA VAL A 108 -1.41 6.04 -8.84
C VAL A 108 -2.27 7.28 -9.05
N ALA A 109 -2.56 7.63 -10.29
CA ALA A 109 -3.36 8.79 -10.66
C ALA A 109 -4.82 8.60 -10.20
N THR A 110 -5.10 9.04 -9.00
CA THR A 110 -6.39 8.94 -8.31
C THR A 110 -6.69 10.25 -7.58
N PRO A 111 -7.91 10.47 -7.10
CA PRO A 111 -8.23 11.64 -6.27
C PRO A 111 -7.36 11.77 -5.02
N MET A 112 -6.77 10.69 -4.50
CA MET A 112 -5.82 10.72 -3.38
C MET A 112 -4.54 11.53 -3.71
N LEU A 113 -4.14 11.58 -4.99
CA LEU A 113 -3.04 12.39 -5.50
C LEU A 113 -3.49 13.71 -6.17
N GLY A 114 -4.79 14.01 -6.11
CA GLY A 114 -5.37 15.21 -6.73
C GLY A 114 -5.70 15.07 -8.21
N TYR A 115 -5.70 13.86 -8.77
CA TYR A 115 -6.10 13.61 -10.15
C TYR A 115 -7.60 13.41 -10.29
N GLY A 116 -8.18 13.95 -11.37
CA GLY A 116 -9.56 13.68 -11.78
C GLY A 116 -9.74 12.30 -12.41
N ASP A 117 -11.01 11.89 -12.56
CA ASP A 117 -11.34 10.61 -13.19
C ASP A 117 -10.86 10.58 -14.65
N GLY A 118 -10.10 9.53 -14.99
CA GLY A 118 -9.55 9.33 -16.33
C GLY A 118 -8.34 10.20 -16.66
N GLU A 119 -7.86 11.02 -15.75
CA GLU A 119 -6.64 11.81 -15.95
C GLU A 119 -5.41 10.90 -16.00
N ASN A 120 -4.58 11.10 -17.02
CA ASN A 120 -3.35 10.34 -17.24
C ASN A 120 -2.13 11.26 -17.25
N PRO A 121 -1.29 11.25 -16.20
CA PRO A 121 -0.12 12.10 -16.09
C PRO A 121 1.05 11.56 -16.95
N GLN A 122 0.94 11.65 -18.28
CA GLN A 122 1.93 11.12 -19.24
C GLN A 122 3.36 11.66 -19.00
N ASP A 123 3.49 12.85 -18.44
CA ASP A 123 4.77 13.49 -18.14
C ASP A 123 5.41 13.03 -16.82
N LEU A 124 4.75 12.15 -16.07
CA LEU A 124 5.22 11.63 -14.79
C LEU A 124 5.32 10.10 -14.83
N PRO A 125 6.39 9.52 -15.37
CA PRO A 125 6.51 8.06 -15.58
C PRO A 125 6.50 7.23 -14.30
N GLY A 126 6.67 7.86 -13.14
CA GLY A 126 6.54 7.22 -11.82
C GLY A 126 5.09 7.13 -11.31
N VAL A 127 4.11 7.70 -12.03
CA VAL A 127 2.69 7.66 -11.67
C VAL A 127 1.95 6.77 -12.65
N LEU A 128 1.41 5.66 -12.17
CA LEU A 128 0.60 4.74 -12.98
C LEU A 128 -0.87 5.19 -13.02
N VAL A 129 -1.59 4.82 -14.07
CA VAL A 129 -3.05 4.94 -14.10
C VAL A 129 -3.70 3.73 -13.41
N PRO A 130 -4.94 3.86 -12.88
CA PRO A 130 -5.62 2.77 -12.20
C PRO A 130 -5.73 1.47 -13.03
N SER A 131 -5.90 1.58 -14.35
CA SER A 131 -5.98 0.42 -15.27
C SER A 131 -4.69 -0.41 -15.28
N ASP A 132 -3.51 0.24 -15.22
CA ASP A 132 -2.22 -0.48 -15.23
C ASP A 132 -2.00 -1.22 -13.91
N VAL A 133 -2.45 -0.62 -12.80
CA VAL A 133 -2.46 -1.27 -11.50
C VAL A 133 -3.41 -2.47 -11.50
N ALA A 134 -4.61 -2.32 -12.06
CA ALA A 134 -5.57 -3.41 -12.18
C ALA A 134 -5.04 -4.56 -13.06
N GLN A 135 -4.36 -4.25 -14.17
CA GLN A 135 -3.71 -5.28 -14.99
C GLN A 135 -2.63 -6.02 -14.21
N SER A 136 -1.80 -5.30 -13.43
CA SER A 136 -0.79 -5.91 -12.56
C SER A 136 -1.41 -6.85 -11.52
N VAL A 137 -2.62 -6.53 -11.02
CA VAL A 137 -3.38 -7.41 -10.12
C VAL A 137 -3.80 -8.68 -10.85
N ILE A 138 -4.42 -8.56 -12.03
CA ILE A 138 -4.88 -9.72 -12.82
C ILE A 138 -3.71 -10.67 -13.09
N ASP A 139 -2.58 -10.13 -13.54
CA ASP A 139 -1.36 -10.91 -13.84
C ASP A 139 -0.77 -11.58 -12.59
N GLY A 140 -0.82 -10.88 -11.45
CA GLY A 140 -0.36 -11.38 -10.17
C GLY A 140 -1.24 -12.50 -9.62
N LEU A 141 -2.57 -12.34 -9.71
CA LEU A 141 -3.54 -13.36 -9.30
C LEU A 141 -3.42 -14.63 -10.16
N ALA A 142 -3.28 -14.48 -11.47
CA ALA A 142 -3.08 -15.62 -12.39
C ALA A 142 -1.82 -16.43 -12.07
N GLN A 143 -0.81 -15.81 -11.47
CA GLN A 143 0.45 -16.44 -11.05
C GLN A 143 0.46 -16.81 -9.54
N GLU A 144 -0.65 -16.62 -8.85
CA GLU A 144 -0.77 -16.82 -7.39
C GLU A 144 0.35 -16.11 -6.59
N ARG A 145 0.78 -14.95 -7.08
CA ARG A 145 1.90 -14.20 -6.51
C ARG A 145 1.48 -13.51 -5.23
N PHE A 146 2.17 -13.79 -4.10
CA PHE A 146 1.87 -13.14 -2.82
C PHE A 146 2.10 -11.63 -2.89
N LEU A 147 3.28 -11.18 -3.27
CA LEU A 147 3.61 -9.75 -3.36
C LEU A 147 3.51 -9.24 -4.79
N ILE A 148 2.54 -8.39 -5.05
CA ILE A 148 2.31 -7.75 -6.35
C ILE A 148 2.84 -6.32 -6.29
N LEU A 149 3.80 -6.00 -7.15
CA LEU A 149 4.45 -4.69 -7.24
C LEU A 149 4.19 -4.07 -8.62
N PRO A 150 3.13 -3.25 -8.77
CA PRO A 150 2.87 -2.53 -10.03
C PRO A 150 4.03 -1.63 -10.45
N HIS A 151 4.80 -1.14 -9.50
CA HIS A 151 6.02 -0.37 -9.69
C HIS A 151 7.23 -1.26 -9.39
N PRO A 152 7.89 -1.85 -10.39
CA PRO A 152 8.95 -2.85 -10.18
C PRO A 152 10.16 -2.33 -9.37
N GLN A 153 10.43 -1.02 -9.41
CA GLN A 153 11.51 -0.39 -8.65
C GLN A 153 11.34 -0.55 -7.13
N VAL A 154 10.10 -0.69 -6.63
CA VAL A 154 9.82 -0.91 -5.20
C VAL A 154 10.55 -2.14 -4.67
N GLY A 155 10.66 -3.21 -5.47
CA GLY A 155 11.43 -4.40 -5.10
C GLY A 155 12.90 -4.12 -4.80
N LYS A 156 13.54 -3.24 -5.60
CA LYS A 156 14.92 -2.81 -5.35
C LYS A 156 15.02 -1.92 -4.09
N PHE A 157 14.04 -1.07 -3.86
CA PHE A 157 14.02 -0.20 -2.68
C PHE A 157 13.89 -1.02 -1.38
N ILE A 158 13.08 -2.08 -1.38
CA ILE A 158 12.97 -3.01 -0.24
C ILE A 158 14.32 -3.68 0.05
N GLN A 159 15.01 -4.16 -0.98
CA GLN A 159 16.33 -4.77 -0.86
C GLN A 159 17.35 -3.79 -0.27
N HIS A 160 17.36 -2.53 -0.72
CA HIS A 160 18.24 -1.50 -0.17
C HIS A 160 17.89 -1.18 1.28
N LYS A 161 16.59 -1.12 1.64
CA LYS A 161 16.16 -0.91 3.02
C LYS A 161 16.60 -2.04 3.92
N ALA A 162 16.40 -3.30 3.51
CA ALA A 162 16.75 -4.49 4.28
C ALA A 162 18.29 -4.68 4.39
N GLY A 163 19.03 -4.34 3.33
CA GLY A 163 20.48 -4.50 3.27
C GLY A 163 21.26 -3.55 4.17
N ASP A 164 20.81 -2.29 4.32
CA ASP A 164 21.42 -1.30 5.21
C ASP A 164 20.37 -0.28 5.66
N TYR A 165 19.73 -0.58 6.78
CA TYR A 165 18.64 0.23 7.32
C TYR A 165 19.10 1.66 7.70
N GLY A 166 20.28 1.79 8.25
CA GLY A 166 20.86 3.10 8.64
C GLY A 166 21.12 4.00 7.43
N ARG A 167 21.72 3.43 6.38
CA ARG A 167 21.96 4.12 5.12
C ARG A 167 20.66 4.53 4.43
N TRP A 168 19.68 3.64 4.44
CA TRP A 168 18.36 3.91 3.88
C TRP A 168 17.65 5.07 4.61
N LEU A 169 17.63 5.09 5.96
CA LEU A 169 17.06 6.19 6.74
C LEU A 169 17.74 7.53 6.41
N LYS A 170 19.08 7.56 6.33
CA LYS A 170 19.79 8.77 5.91
C LYS A 170 19.42 9.20 4.48
N GLY A 171 19.15 8.26 3.59
CA GLY A 171 18.64 8.52 2.25
C GLY A 171 17.27 9.19 2.27
N MET A 172 16.35 8.65 3.05
CA MET A 172 15.00 9.20 3.22
C MET A 172 15.00 10.59 3.88
N GLN A 173 15.90 10.83 4.83
CA GLN A 173 16.09 12.16 5.42
C GLN A 173 16.53 13.20 4.37
N ARG A 174 17.50 12.84 3.51
CA ARG A 174 17.92 13.73 2.41
C ARG A 174 16.82 13.96 1.40
N LEU A 175 16.06 12.92 1.04
CA LEU A 175 14.91 13.03 0.15
C LEU A 175 13.86 13.98 0.73
N ARG A 176 13.54 13.84 2.02
CA ARG A 176 12.62 14.77 2.70
C ARG A 176 13.13 16.21 2.66
N GLY A 177 14.42 16.45 2.92
CA GLY A 177 15.04 17.78 2.79
C GLY A 177 14.83 18.34 1.39
N LYS A 178 15.18 17.58 0.36
CA LYS A 178 15.00 17.98 -1.04
C LYS A 178 13.54 18.34 -1.36
N ILE A 179 12.58 17.52 -0.91
CA ILE A 179 11.14 17.79 -1.12
C ILE A 179 10.76 19.13 -0.49
N LEU A 180 11.19 19.40 0.74
CA LEU A 180 10.88 20.67 1.42
C LEU A 180 11.54 21.87 0.72
N ASP A 181 12.78 21.72 0.24
CA ASP A 181 13.49 22.79 -0.46
C ASP A 181 12.85 23.13 -1.82
N GLU A 182 12.39 22.13 -2.57
CA GLU A 182 11.87 22.32 -3.93
C GLU A 182 10.35 22.58 -3.97
N VAL A 183 9.58 21.96 -3.07
CA VAL A 183 8.10 22.01 -3.07
C VAL A 183 7.54 22.76 -1.87
N GLY A 184 8.30 22.89 -0.80
CA GLY A 184 7.88 23.52 0.46
C GLY A 184 6.83 22.72 1.25
N SER A 185 6.55 21.46 0.86
CA SER A 185 5.49 20.66 1.47
C SER A 185 5.72 19.16 1.28
N THR A 186 5.38 18.36 2.27
CA THR A 186 5.34 16.89 2.19
C THR A 186 3.94 16.35 1.84
N GLN A 187 3.00 17.21 1.49
CA GLN A 187 1.68 16.79 1.04
C GLN A 187 1.77 15.93 -0.23
N LEU A 188 1.07 14.81 -0.23
CA LEU A 188 1.22 13.77 -1.25
C LEU A 188 0.88 14.26 -2.67
N ASP A 189 -0.15 15.10 -2.80
CA ASP A 189 -0.58 15.72 -4.06
C ASP A 189 0.47 16.67 -4.68
N LYS A 190 1.44 17.11 -3.89
CA LYS A 190 2.53 17.99 -4.32
C LYS A 190 3.84 17.23 -4.51
N MET A 191 4.25 16.46 -3.51
CA MET A 191 5.58 15.84 -3.48
C MET A 191 5.75 14.69 -4.49
N HIS A 192 4.67 14.00 -4.87
CA HIS A 192 4.75 12.86 -5.79
C HIS A 192 5.35 13.23 -7.16
N LYS A 193 5.32 14.51 -7.53
CA LYS A 193 5.90 15.03 -8.78
C LYS A 193 7.43 15.08 -8.80
N LEU A 194 8.07 14.89 -7.64
CA LEU A 194 9.52 14.90 -7.47
C LEU A 194 10.15 13.52 -7.28
N VAL A 195 9.36 12.47 -7.10
CA VAL A 195 9.84 11.15 -6.64
C VAL A 195 9.65 10.07 -7.70
#